data_93718bc0416e3f27b9a9770e52e7b827
#
_entry.id   93718bc0416e3f27b9a9770e52e7b827
#
_cell.length_a   1.000
_cell.length_b   1.000
_cell.length_c   1.000
_cell.angle_alpha   90.00
_cell.angle_beta   90.00
_cell.angle_gamma   90.00
#
_symmetry.space_group_name_H-M   'P 1'
#
loop_
_entity.id
_entity.type
_entity.pdbx_description
1 polymer ?
#
loop_
_entity_poly.entity_id
_entity_poly.type
_entity_poly.pdbx_seq_one_letter_code
_entity_poly.pdbx_strand_id
1 'polypeptide(L)'
;MTDFLKTSLSRRTVLQAAAVGAAGVSPALRSVVHAAGSDAPEKKEVKIGFIPLTDCASVVMASVLGFDKKYGIKIIPTKEASWAGVRDKLVNGELDMAHVLWGLVYGVHLGVSGPKKDMAVLMNLNHNGQAITLSKKLADKGAVDAPSLAKLMATEKR
;
A
#
# COMPACT_ATOMS: atom_id res chain seq x y z
N MET A 1 16.72 -52.48 -23.28
CA MET A 1 15.55 -51.63 -23.16
C MET A 1 15.79 -50.58 -22.07
N THR A 2 16.66 -49.63 -22.36
CA THR A 2 17.02 -48.49 -21.46
C THR A 2 18.02 -47.54 -22.18
N ASP A 3 17.53 -46.79 -23.17
CA ASP A 3 18.41 -45.74 -23.80
C ASP A 3 17.59 -44.56 -24.33
N PHE A 4 16.63 -44.09 -23.52
CA PHE A 4 15.73 -42.99 -23.96
C PHE A 4 15.85 -41.70 -23.14
N LEU A 5 16.90 -41.53 -22.30
CA LEU A 5 17.01 -40.37 -21.44
C LEU A 5 18.41 -39.71 -21.45
N LYS A 6 19.02 -39.54 -22.63
CA LYS A 6 20.26 -38.76 -22.76
C LYS A 6 20.23 -37.80 -23.94
N THR A 7 19.13 -37.09 -24.15
CA THR A 7 19.19 -35.90 -25.00
C THR A 7 19.22 -34.67 -24.10
N SER A 8 20.45 -34.17 -23.86
CA SER A 8 20.62 -32.87 -23.20
C SER A 8 20.06 -31.78 -24.12
N LEU A 9 18.89 -31.28 -23.81
CA LEU A 9 18.31 -30.13 -24.49
C LEU A 9 19.24 -28.93 -24.28
N SER A 10 19.77 -28.37 -25.38
CA SER A 10 20.63 -27.19 -25.31
C SER A 10 19.79 -25.99 -24.82
N ARG A 11 20.45 -25.05 -24.11
CA ARG A 11 19.79 -23.79 -23.67
C ARG A 11 19.11 -23.05 -24.84
N ARG A 12 19.66 -23.17 -26.03
CA ARG A 12 19.18 -22.56 -27.27
C ARG A 12 17.84 -23.21 -27.69
N THR A 13 17.72 -24.53 -27.59
CA THR A 13 16.51 -25.30 -27.91
C THR A 13 15.38 -24.97 -26.94
N VAL A 14 15.70 -24.83 -25.64
CA VAL A 14 14.72 -24.42 -24.62
C VAL A 14 14.24 -22.98 -24.86
N LEU A 15 15.13 -22.05 -25.19
CA LEU A 15 14.76 -20.66 -25.50
C LEU A 15 13.95 -20.55 -26.80
N GLN A 16 14.27 -21.35 -27.82
CA GLN A 16 13.49 -21.38 -29.07
C GLN A 16 12.09 -21.98 -28.85
N ALA A 17 11.95 -23.02 -28.03
CA ALA A 17 10.66 -23.58 -27.68
C ALA A 17 9.82 -22.58 -26.84
N ALA A 18 10.44 -21.82 -25.95
CA ALA A 18 9.79 -20.76 -25.20
C ALA A 18 9.33 -19.59 -26.11
N ALA A 19 10.13 -19.23 -27.12
CA ALA A 19 9.79 -18.16 -28.06
C ALA A 19 8.63 -18.54 -29.00
N VAL A 20 8.55 -19.80 -29.45
CA VAL A 20 7.45 -20.30 -30.27
C VAL A 20 6.17 -20.44 -29.42
N GLY A 21 6.29 -20.84 -28.17
CA GLY A 21 5.15 -20.85 -27.22
C GLY A 21 4.57 -19.47 -26.94
N ALA A 22 5.41 -18.43 -26.91
CA ALA A 22 4.97 -17.05 -26.66
C ALA A 22 4.27 -16.41 -27.87
N ALA A 23 4.59 -16.81 -29.10
CA ALA A 23 3.99 -16.27 -30.31
C ALA A 23 2.60 -16.86 -30.65
N GLY A 24 2.27 -18.02 -30.08
CA GLY A 24 1.02 -18.74 -30.35
C GLY A 24 -0.06 -18.58 -29.26
N VAL A 25 0.16 -17.79 -28.22
CA VAL A 25 -0.84 -17.56 -27.18
C VAL A 25 -1.90 -16.59 -27.70
N SER A 26 -3.00 -17.13 -28.21
CA SER A 26 -4.19 -16.39 -28.61
C SER A 26 -4.62 -15.41 -27.51
N PRO A 27 -5.15 -14.21 -27.82
CA PRO A 27 -5.71 -13.29 -26.82
C PRO A 27 -6.71 -13.96 -25.87
N ALA A 28 -7.37 -15.02 -26.29
CA ALA A 28 -8.26 -15.83 -25.45
C ALA A 28 -7.55 -16.58 -24.30
N LEU A 29 -6.26 -16.89 -24.44
CA LEU A 29 -5.48 -17.55 -23.38
C LEU A 29 -4.88 -16.55 -22.36
N ARG A 30 -4.82 -15.25 -22.70
CA ARG A 30 -4.43 -14.20 -21.73
C ARG A 30 -5.47 -13.99 -20.64
N SER A 31 -6.72 -14.37 -20.86
CA SER A 31 -7.79 -14.32 -19.86
C SER A 31 -7.82 -15.51 -18.91
N VAL A 32 -7.10 -16.61 -19.21
CA VAL A 32 -7.09 -17.83 -18.41
C VAL A 32 -6.02 -17.81 -17.29
N VAL A 33 -5.12 -16.84 -17.30
CA VAL A 33 -4.07 -16.70 -16.27
C VAL A 33 -4.55 -15.88 -15.08
N HIS A 34 -5.75 -15.33 -15.12
CA HIS A 34 -6.39 -14.82 -13.92
C HIS A 34 -6.99 -16.00 -13.17
N ALA A 35 -6.44 -16.23 -11.98
CA ALA A 35 -6.81 -17.29 -11.04
C ALA A 35 -8.29 -17.66 -11.10
N ALA A 36 -8.59 -18.93 -10.85
CA ALA A 36 -9.93 -19.48 -10.73
C ALA A 36 -10.74 -18.81 -9.60
N GLY A 37 -11.11 -17.56 -9.82
CA GLY A 37 -12.01 -16.76 -9.02
C GLY A 37 -12.96 -16.05 -9.97
N SER A 38 -14.20 -15.85 -9.59
CA SER A 38 -15.11 -15.02 -10.36
C SER A 38 -14.47 -13.63 -10.51
N ASP A 39 -14.43 -13.06 -11.73
CA ASP A 39 -13.91 -11.70 -11.97
C ASP A 39 -14.74 -10.62 -11.25
N ALA A 40 -15.84 -11.01 -10.64
CA ALA A 40 -16.69 -10.11 -9.87
C ALA A 40 -16.13 -9.91 -8.46
N PRO A 41 -15.97 -8.66 -8.00
CA PRO A 41 -15.54 -8.37 -6.64
C PRO A 41 -16.51 -8.98 -5.62
N GLU A 42 -15.99 -9.66 -4.59
CA GLU A 42 -16.79 -10.20 -3.49
C GLU A 42 -17.57 -9.10 -2.75
N LYS A 43 -16.97 -7.93 -2.64
CA LYS A 43 -17.55 -6.76 -2.01
C LYS A 43 -17.57 -5.58 -2.97
N LYS A 44 -18.79 -5.08 -3.25
CA LYS A 44 -18.97 -3.97 -4.21
C LYS A 44 -18.75 -2.59 -3.60
N GLU A 45 -18.99 -2.40 -2.32
CA GLU A 45 -18.75 -1.14 -1.60
C GLU A 45 -17.60 -1.34 -0.61
N VAL A 46 -16.55 -0.51 -0.75
CA VAL A 46 -15.33 -0.59 0.06
C VAL A 46 -15.17 0.72 0.83
N LYS A 47 -15.29 0.67 2.13
CA LYS A 47 -15.09 1.83 3.01
C LYS A 47 -13.62 1.99 3.33
N ILE A 48 -13.03 3.11 2.89
CA ILE A 48 -11.62 3.42 3.12
C ILE A 48 -11.50 4.63 4.02
N GLY A 49 -11.04 4.41 5.25
CA GLY A 49 -10.77 5.48 6.21
C GLY A 49 -9.54 6.29 5.84
N PHE A 50 -9.57 7.60 6.07
CA PHE A 50 -8.42 8.45 5.82
C PHE A 50 -8.37 9.66 6.76
N ILE A 51 -7.17 10.08 7.09
CA ILE A 51 -6.92 11.41 7.67
C ILE A 51 -6.65 12.37 6.50
N PRO A 52 -7.19 13.59 6.49
CA PRO A 52 -7.05 14.51 5.36
C PRO A 52 -5.64 15.12 5.27
N LEU A 53 -4.68 14.29 4.91
CA LEU A 53 -3.30 14.62 4.59
C LEU A 53 -3.10 14.47 3.08
N THR A 54 -2.07 15.10 2.52
CA THR A 54 -1.85 15.10 1.07
C THR A 54 -1.65 13.72 0.46
N ASP A 55 -1.14 12.78 1.22
CA ASP A 55 -0.89 11.41 0.80
C ASP A 55 -2.16 10.53 0.68
N CYS A 56 -3.31 10.98 1.25
CA CYS A 56 -4.59 10.32 1.00
C CYS A 56 -5.15 10.61 -0.40
N ALA A 57 -4.53 11.51 -1.16
CA ALA A 57 -5.06 11.99 -2.43
C ALA A 57 -5.34 10.85 -3.42
N SER A 58 -4.48 9.84 -3.51
CA SER A 58 -4.65 8.69 -4.40
C SER A 58 -5.98 7.95 -4.15
N VAL A 59 -6.31 7.73 -2.89
CA VAL A 59 -7.56 7.04 -2.48
C VAL A 59 -8.78 7.90 -2.79
N VAL A 60 -8.74 9.19 -2.42
CA VAL A 60 -9.86 10.11 -2.63
C VAL A 60 -10.10 10.34 -4.12
N MET A 61 -9.04 10.55 -4.90
CA MET A 61 -9.14 10.77 -6.34
C MET A 61 -9.61 9.53 -7.10
N ALA A 62 -9.27 8.33 -6.63
CA ALA A 62 -9.79 7.10 -7.22
C ALA A 62 -11.32 7.05 -7.19
N SER A 63 -11.93 7.50 -6.10
CA SER A 63 -13.38 7.62 -5.97
C SER A 63 -13.95 8.81 -6.77
N VAL A 64 -13.35 10.00 -6.64
CA VAL A 64 -13.84 11.23 -7.29
C VAL A 64 -13.80 11.13 -8.82
N LEU A 65 -12.75 10.55 -9.38
CA LEU A 65 -12.57 10.36 -10.83
C LEU A 65 -13.24 9.07 -11.35
N GLY A 66 -13.86 8.29 -10.48
CA GLY A 66 -14.61 7.08 -10.85
C GLY A 66 -13.70 5.94 -11.35
N PHE A 67 -12.43 5.90 -10.96
CA PHE A 67 -11.55 4.79 -11.32
C PHE A 67 -12.00 3.46 -10.70
N ASP A 68 -12.60 3.52 -9.53
CA ASP A 68 -13.20 2.39 -8.82
C ASP A 68 -14.26 1.66 -9.65
N LYS A 69 -15.07 2.42 -10.39
CA LYS A 69 -16.16 1.88 -11.24
C LYS A 69 -15.64 0.96 -12.34
N LYS A 70 -14.42 1.19 -12.84
CA LYS A 70 -13.79 0.34 -13.87
C LYS A 70 -13.57 -1.10 -13.38
N TYR A 71 -13.49 -1.29 -12.07
CA TYR A 71 -13.26 -2.58 -11.43
C TYR A 71 -14.53 -3.14 -10.77
N GLY A 72 -15.70 -2.53 -11.04
CA GLY A 72 -16.98 -2.99 -10.50
C GLY A 72 -17.14 -2.77 -8.99
N ILE A 73 -16.33 -1.89 -8.39
CA ILE A 73 -16.43 -1.50 -6.99
C ILE A 73 -16.80 -0.03 -6.85
N LYS A 74 -17.21 0.33 -5.65
CA LYS A 74 -17.46 1.72 -5.22
C LYS A 74 -16.65 1.99 -3.97
N ILE A 75 -15.70 2.87 -4.06
CA ILE A 75 -14.94 3.37 -2.90
C ILE A 75 -15.78 4.40 -2.16
N ILE A 76 -15.90 4.22 -0.85
CA ILE A 76 -16.53 5.17 0.07
C ILE A 76 -15.43 5.76 0.94
N PRO A 77 -14.86 6.93 0.56
CA PRO A 77 -13.86 7.60 1.37
C PRO A 77 -14.50 8.09 2.67
N THR A 78 -13.98 7.64 3.81
CA THR A 78 -14.49 7.97 5.15
C THR A 78 -13.46 8.81 5.89
N LYS A 79 -13.78 10.10 6.04
CA LYS A 79 -12.90 11.02 6.77
C LYS A 79 -12.90 10.70 8.26
N GLU A 80 -11.71 10.56 8.83
CA GLU A 80 -11.50 10.28 10.24
C GLU A 80 -10.80 11.46 10.94
N ALA A 81 -11.10 11.62 12.22
CA ALA A 81 -10.57 12.73 13.01
C ALA A 81 -9.23 12.41 13.68
N SER A 82 -8.90 11.13 13.85
CA SER A 82 -7.70 10.70 14.55
C SER A 82 -7.22 9.32 14.10
N TRP A 83 -5.92 9.06 14.27
CA TRP A 83 -5.31 7.76 14.00
C TRP A 83 -5.88 6.65 14.90
N ALA A 84 -6.24 6.98 16.15
CA ALA A 84 -6.89 6.05 17.05
C ALA A 84 -8.27 5.63 16.53
N GLY A 85 -9.06 6.59 16.04
CA GLY A 85 -10.36 6.30 15.43
C GLY A 85 -10.24 5.42 14.18
N VAL A 86 -9.28 5.69 13.32
CA VAL A 86 -8.98 4.84 12.15
C VAL A 86 -8.65 3.42 12.59
N ARG A 87 -7.75 3.28 13.58
CA ARG A 87 -7.35 1.98 14.13
C ARG A 87 -8.57 1.21 14.64
N ASP A 88 -9.35 1.83 15.50
CA ASP A 88 -10.46 1.17 16.18
C ASP A 88 -11.52 0.72 15.18
N LYS A 89 -11.85 1.56 14.20
CA LYS A 89 -12.79 1.22 13.14
C LYS A 89 -12.29 0.11 12.21
N LEU A 90 -10.98 0.06 11.90
CA LEU A 90 -10.39 -1.06 11.17
C LEU A 90 -10.48 -2.35 11.97
N VAL A 91 -10.13 -2.31 13.26
CA VAL A 91 -10.15 -3.48 14.14
C VAL A 91 -11.57 -4.00 14.29
N ASN A 92 -12.55 -3.12 14.43
CA ASN A 92 -13.97 -3.47 14.60
C ASN A 92 -14.65 -3.85 13.27
N GLY A 93 -14.01 -3.64 12.12
CA GLY A 93 -14.58 -3.96 10.81
C GLY A 93 -15.59 -2.93 10.29
N GLU A 94 -15.62 -1.73 10.87
CA GLU A 94 -16.41 -0.60 10.36
C GLU A 94 -15.79 -0.01 9.09
N LEU A 95 -14.46 -0.12 8.95
CA LEU A 95 -13.70 0.18 7.75
C LEU A 95 -13.12 -1.11 7.17
N ASP A 96 -13.08 -1.20 5.86
CA ASP A 96 -12.47 -2.31 5.13
C ASP A 96 -10.97 -2.10 4.95
N MET A 97 -10.58 -0.86 4.70
CA MET A 97 -9.21 -0.41 4.48
C MET A 97 -9.01 0.95 5.10
N ALA A 98 -7.77 1.38 5.22
CA ALA A 98 -7.45 2.76 5.59
C ALA A 98 -6.10 3.21 5.03
N HIS A 99 -6.01 4.52 4.79
CA HIS A 99 -4.77 5.25 4.66
C HIS A 99 -4.17 5.44 6.04
N VAL A 100 -3.02 4.84 6.30
CA VAL A 100 -2.40 4.82 7.63
C VAL A 100 -0.87 4.86 7.57
N LEU A 101 -0.27 5.21 8.69
CA LEU A 101 1.17 5.07 8.89
C LEU A 101 1.55 3.61 9.17
N TRP A 102 2.73 3.20 8.74
CA TRP A 102 3.28 1.86 8.96
C TRP A 102 3.25 1.43 10.44
N GLY A 103 3.57 2.35 11.34
CA GLY A 103 3.58 2.10 12.79
C GLY A 103 2.22 1.66 13.33
N LEU A 104 1.11 2.16 12.77
CA LEU A 104 -0.23 1.73 13.17
C LEU A 104 -0.47 0.28 12.76
N VAL A 105 -0.11 -0.09 11.52
CA VAL A 105 -0.29 -1.45 11.01
C VAL A 105 0.47 -2.45 11.87
N TYR A 106 1.76 -2.20 12.11
CA TYR A 106 2.58 -3.07 12.96
C TYR A 106 2.10 -3.11 14.40
N GLY A 107 1.71 -1.96 14.95
CA GLY A 107 1.21 -1.86 16.31
C GLY A 107 -0.03 -2.73 16.56
N VAL A 108 -0.97 -2.74 15.62
CA VAL A 108 -2.17 -3.60 15.70
C VAL A 108 -1.82 -5.06 15.44
N HIS A 109 -1.01 -5.35 14.42
CA HIS A 109 -0.63 -6.72 14.08
C HIS A 109 0.11 -7.41 15.22
N LEU A 110 0.97 -6.69 15.92
CA LEU A 110 1.71 -7.19 17.07
C LEU A 110 0.92 -7.13 18.40
N GLY A 111 -0.18 -6.39 18.43
CA GLY A 111 -0.98 -6.22 19.64
C GLY A 111 -0.41 -5.23 20.65
N VAL A 112 0.53 -4.35 20.23
CA VAL A 112 1.16 -3.35 21.13
C VAL A 112 0.39 -2.03 21.19
N SER A 113 -0.56 -1.81 20.30
CA SER A 113 -1.39 -0.58 20.24
C SER A 113 -2.89 -0.85 20.36
N GLY A 114 -3.27 -1.89 21.12
CA GLY A 114 -4.66 -2.31 21.30
C GLY A 114 -4.86 -3.79 20.99
N PRO A 115 -6.09 -4.22 20.77
CA PRO A 115 -6.38 -5.62 20.43
C PRO A 115 -5.59 -6.07 19.20
N LYS A 116 -4.94 -7.22 19.31
CA LYS A 116 -4.22 -7.81 18.19
C LYS A 116 -5.19 -8.20 17.08
N LYS A 117 -4.89 -7.81 15.86
CA LYS A 117 -5.61 -8.22 14.66
C LYS A 117 -4.64 -8.34 13.50
N ASP A 118 -4.79 -9.37 12.69
CA ASP A 118 -3.98 -9.52 11.48
C ASP A 118 -4.27 -8.38 10.51
N MET A 119 -3.21 -7.74 10.05
CA MET A 119 -3.23 -6.62 9.14
C MET A 119 -2.38 -6.92 7.91
N ALA A 120 -2.85 -6.48 6.76
CA ALA A 120 -2.11 -6.54 5.51
C ALA A 120 -1.83 -5.13 4.98
N VAL A 121 -0.64 -4.92 4.45
CA VAL A 121 -0.29 -3.72 3.69
C VAL A 121 -0.44 -4.03 2.22
N LEU A 122 -1.34 -3.34 1.53
CA LEU A 122 -1.62 -3.58 0.13
C LEU A 122 -0.67 -2.80 -0.79
N MET A 123 -0.39 -1.56 -0.45
CA MET A 123 0.49 -0.70 -1.23
C MET A 123 1.08 0.43 -0.38
N ASN A 124 2.18 0.96 -0.83
CA ASN A 124 2.75 2.20 -0.31
C ASN A 124 2.22 3.38 -1.13
N LEU A 125 1.59 4.35 -0.46
CA LEU A 125 0.92 5.48 -1.12
C LEU A 125 1.88 6.60 -1.50
N ASN A 126 3.00 6.75 -0.79
CA ASN A 126 4.06 7.69 -1.13
C ASN A 126 5.43 7.17 -0.68
N HIS A 127 6.50 7.70 -1.29
CA HIS A 127 7.88 7.34 -1.00
C HIS A 127 8.71 8.52 -0.46
N ASN A 128 8.11 9.70 -0.31
CA ASN A 128 8.84 10.92 -0.03
C ASN A 128 9.14 11.15 1.45
N GLY A 129 8.72 10.24 2.32
CA GLY A 129 8.96 10.30 3.75
C GLY A 129 8.20 11.45 4.43
N GLN A 130 8.70 11.84 5.58
CA GLN A 130 8.13 12.90 6.40
C GLN A 130 9.15 14.01 6.63
N ALA A 131 8.66 15.22 6.90
CA ALA A 131 9.48 16.36 7.24
C ALA A 131 9.22 16.79 8.69
N ILE A 132 10.26 17.31 9.34
CA ILE A 132 10.14 17.99 10.62
C ILE A 132 10.02 19.49 10.33
N THR A 133 8.88 20.08 10.70
CA THR A 133 8.62 21.49 10.52
C THR A 133 8.87 22.23 11.83
N LEU A 134 9.74 23.22 11.80
CA LEU A 134 10.01 24.08 12.95
C LEU A 134 9.13 25.33 12.90
N SER A 135 8.80 25.86 14.07
CA SER A 135 8.14 27.16 14.14
C SER A 135 9.11 28.27 13.65
N LYS A 136 8.53 29.32 13.03
CA LYS A 136 9.31 30.48 12.59
C LYS A 136 10.16 31.06 13.73
N LYS A 137 9.63 31.10 14.94
CA LYS A 137 10.35 31.57 16.14
C LYS A 137 11.65 30.80 16.41
N LEU A 138 11.67 29.49 16.19
CA LEU A 138 12.89 28.69 16.36
C LEU A 138 13.84 28.86 15.18
N ALA A 139 13.32 28.98 13.96
CA ALA A 139 14.13 29.26 12.79
C ALA A 139 14.83 30.66 12.89
N ASP A 140 14.11 31.69 13.33
CA ASP A 140 14.65 33.02 13.54
C ASP A 140 15.77 33.06 14.64
N LYS A 141 15.76 32.08 15.54
CA LYS A 141 16.84 31.87 16.52
C LYS A 141 18.02 31.05 16.00
N GLY A 142 18.01 30.71 14.72
CA GLY A 142 19.06 29.96 14.05
C GLY A 142 18.92 28.44 14.06
N ALA A 143 17.77 27.90 14.44
CA ALA A 143 17.49 26.46 14.30
C ALA A 143 17.09 26.15 12.84
N VAL A 144 18.07 25.78 12.02
CA VAL A 144 17.87 25.46 10.58
C VAL A 144 18.10 23.98 10.26
N ASP A 145 18.69 23.25 11.19
CA ASP A 145 18.97 21.82 11.09
C ASP A 145 18.95 21.16 12.48
N ALA A 146 19.10 19.84 12.53
CA ALA A 146 19.08 19.11 13.79
C ALA A 146 20.21 19.51 14.78
N PRO A 147 21.46 19.70 14.34
CA PRO A 147 22.53 20.18 15.24
C PRO A 147 22.27 21.56 15.82
N SER A 148 21.83 22.53 15.02
CA SER A 148 21.53 23.88 15.49
C SER A 148 20.32 23.92 16.43
N LEU A 149 19.30 23.09 16.17
CA LEU A 149 18.17 22.92 17.07
C LEU A 149 18.62 22.33 18.42
N ALA A 150 19.41 21.27 18.40
CA ALA A 150 19.91 20.63 19.61
C ALA A 150 20.72 21.63 20.46
N LYS A 151 21.59 22.42 19.83
CA LYS A 151 22.36 23.47 20.49
C LYS A 151 21.46 24.55 21.13
N LEU A 152 20.45 25.00 20.39
CA LEU A 152 19.49 25.98 20.87
C LEU A 152 18.72 25.47 22.09
N MET A 153 18.23 24.22 22.01
CA MET A 153 17.49 23.59 23.11
C MET A 153 18.36 23.39 24.36
N ALA A 154 19.64 23.06 24.21
CA ALA A 154 20.59 22.95 25.31
C ALA A 154 20.82 24.28 26.01
N THR A 155 20.89 25.38 25.27
CA THR A 155 21.09 26.74 25.82
C THR A 155 19.84 27.31 26.48
N GLU A 156 18.66 26.98 25.99
CA GLU A 156 17.38 27.44 26.56
C GLU A 156 16.87 26.58 27.71
N LYS A 157 17.57 25.50 28.08
CA LYS A 157 17.17 24.56 29.19
C LYS A 157 15.72 24.10 29.08
N ARG A 158 15.23 23.80 27.91
CA ARG A 158 13.89 23.29 27.65
C ARG A 158 13.89 21.79 27.36
#